data_a0d866cb54cc49c030ab98c2904ab9dc
#
_entry.id   a0d866cb54cc49c030ab98c2904ab9dc
#
_cell.length_a   1.000
_cell.length_b   1.000
_cell.length_c   1.000
_cell.angle_alpha   90.00
_cell.angle_beta   90.00
_cell.angle_gamma   90.00
#
_symmetry.space_group_name_H-M   'P 1'
#
loop_
_entity.id
_entity.type
_entity.pdbx_description
1 polymer ?
#
loop_
_entity_poly.entity_id
_entity_poly.type
_entity_poly.pdbx_seq_one_letter_code
_entity_poly.pdbx_strand_id
1 'polypeptide(L)'
;MGIGADKKREWLETAQRFLSAGDFKAMRACAREILAHDLDDPDALALFAQASLYLGDEEQARRIARRGLSADPKNWRMLLVTGEVAAANFELYQAISALERLWHLGEAKAGELSEPERGILERAGSLLADAFYLLGRAAEASDMCFALSSLAVGTEKKAELYGKGLFLMNYLAEDARTAARRERYNAFFGAKVTLPHTRPDGVPQRKLRIGYLSPDFREHAVANFLTPFLRDYSKLDFNVYCYQRGAGDKVTRRFRRFAAVWRDVSELTATEAARRIFEDKIDILVDFSGHSQGSGLPILALKPAPVQISGIGDIHTTGLRETDYFLSDMICLPPGQPARGFTEKIALLPYCHLCYAPDIVRELPREAVVPPAEKNGFVTFGSFNNFAKVSRETLLLWRSVLEAVPDARFILKGKIASIPDGRAEATARLKGIGIDPARVELRPYSPDYLEQYADIDVALDTTPYNGGLTTCEALVMGVPVVSLRGTSHASRYGATILENAGLPELVAGSDTEYINKAVRIARSLPILREFHAKLRRAVQKSRLMDGAAYMHDMEELYRKIWRDYCEGR
;
A
#
# COMPACT_ATOMS: atom_id res chain seq x y z
N MET A 1 25.07 34.83 35.05
CA MET A 1 25.03 33.74 36.06
C MET A 1 24.34 32.56 35.37
N GLY A 2 25.01 31.41 35.29
CA GLY A 2 24.44 30.22 34.70
C GLY A 2 23.25 29.72 35.48
N ILE A 3 22.28 29.06 34.81
CA ILE A 3 21.17 28.39 35.45
C ILE A 3 21.69 27.23 36.31
N GLY A 4 21.18 27.06 37.53
CA GLY A 4 21.52 25.89 38.35
C GLY A 4 21.06 24.59 37.66
N ALA A 5 21.86 23.53 37.76
CA ALA A 5 21.60 22.23 37.12
C ALA A 5 20.20 21.67 37.40
N ASP A 6 19.71 21.81 38.65
CA ASP A 6 18.39 21.34 39.05
C ASP A 6 17.27 22.10 38.35
N LYS A 7 17.38 23.42 38.19
CA LYS A 7 16.38 24.24 37.48
C LYS A 7 16.37 24.00 36.00
N LYS A 8 17.54 23.74 35.38
CA LYS A 8 17.64 23.28 33.99
C LYS A 8 16.89 21.96 33.79
N ARG A 9 17.15 20.98 34.66
CA ARG A 9 16.49 19.68 34.60
C ARG A 9 14.96 19.80 34.72
N GLU A 10 14.46 20.62 35.69
CA GLU A 10 13.03 20.87 35.86
C GLU A 10 12.38 21.45 34.56
N TRP A 11 13.05 22.39 33.91
CA TRP A 11 12.53 22.97 32.66
C TRP A 11 12.56 22.01 31.49
N LEU A 12 13.58 21.16 31.36
CA LEU A 12 13.64 20.10 30.36
C LEU A 12 12.55 19.06 30.55
N GLU A 13 12.31 18.62 31.78
CA GLU A 13 11.22 17.69 32.12
C GLU A 13 9.84 18.32 31.84
N THR A 14 9.68 19.61 32.15
CA THR A 14 8.44 20.34 31.89
C THR A 14 8.21 20.50 30.38
N ALA A 15 9.24 20.83 29.61
CA ALA A 15 9.16 20.91 28.16
C ALA A 15 8.81 19.54 27.53
N GLN A 16 9.33 18.45 28.09
CA GLN A 16 8.99 17.09 27.64
C GLN A 16 7.51 16.74 27.92
N ARG A 17 6.94 17.19 29.04
CA ARG A 17 5.50 17.04 29.33
C ARG A 17 4.65 17.83 28.34
N PHE A 18 5.05 19.07 28.00
CA PHE A 18 4.37 19.86 26.97
C PHE A 18 4.47 19.24 25.58
N LEU A 19 5.60 18.62 25.21
CA LEU A 19 5.74 17.84 23.99
C LEU A 19 4.71 16.71 23.93
N SER A 20 4.58 15.93 25.00
CA SER A 20 3.62 14.83 25.10
C SER A 20 2.16 15.31 25.08
N ALA A 21 1.89 16.51 25.58
CA ALA A 21 0.56 17.14 25.58
C ALA A 21 0.22 17.89 24.28
N GLY A 22 1.18 18.02 23.33
CA GLY A 22 1.01 18.79 22.10
C GLY A 22 1.00 20.31 22.29
N ASP A 23 1.39 20.82 23.49
CA ASP A 23 1.51 22.26 23.74
C ASP A 23 2.90 22.78 23.35
N PHE A 24 3.08 22.93 22.03
CA PHE A 24 4.35 23.37 21.45
C PHE A 24 4.70 24.84 21.76
N LYS A 25 3.70 25.66 22.11
CA LYS A 25 3.94 27.05 22.55
C LYS A 25 4.61 27.07 23.91
N ALA A 26 4.07 26.33 24.88
CA ALA A 26 4.63 26.21 26.21
C ALA A 26 5.99 25.50 26.17
N MET A 27 6.15 24.45 25.36
CA MET A 27 7.43 23.78 25.12
C MET A 27 8.52 24.77 24.64
N ARG A 28 8.17 25.61 23.63
CA ARG A 28 9.09 26.62 23.10
C ARG A 28 9.46 27.68 24.14
N ALA A 29 8.51 28.05 25.01
CA ALA A 29 8.78 29.00 26.10
C ALA A 29 9.79 28.41 27.11
N CYS A 30 9.61 27.17 27.56
CA CYS A 30 10.57 26.49 28.46
C CYS A 30 11.97 26.43 27.85
N ALA A 31 12.09 26.06 26.58
CA ALA A 31 13.37 26.01 25.88
C ALA A 31 14.03 27.41 25.82
N ARG A 32 13.24 28.47 25.59
CA ARG A 32 13.71 29.86 25.56
C ARG A 32 14.26 30.32 26.90
N GLU A 33 13.68 29.91 28.01
CA GLU A 33 14.16 30.24 29.35
C GLU A 33 15.57 29.64 29.60
N ILE A 34 15.81 28.41 29.17
CA ILE A 34 17.14 27.80 29.26
C ILE A 34 18.13 28.54 28.36
N LEU A 35 17.74 28.83 27.11
CA LEU A 35 18.56 29.53 26.14
C LEU A 35 18.90 30.98 26.55
N ALA A 36 18.09 31.61 27.42
CA ALA A 36 18.40 32.92 27.97
C ALA A 36 19.63 32.89 28.91
N HIS A 37 19.97 31.71 29.47
CA HIS A 37 21.12 31.53 30.34
C HIS A 37 22.34 30.87 29.64
N ASP A 38 22.05 29.98 28.67
CA ASP A 38 23.05 29.32 27.83
C ASP A 38 22.50 29.21 26.41
N LEU A 39 23.01 30.09 25.55
CA LEU A 39 22.56 30.19 24.15
C LEU A 39 22.88 28.96 23.29
N ASP A 40 23.83 28.15 23.72
CA ASP A 40 24.33 26.99 22.99
C ASP A 40 23.94 25.66 23.67
N ASP A 41 23.06 25.70 24.67
CA ASP A 41 22.56 24.51 25.32
C ASP A 41 21.91 23.54 24.31
N PRO A 42 22.47 22.34 24.08
CA PRO A 42 22.05 21.47 23.00
C PRO A 42 20.63 20.90 23.20
N ASP A 43 20.23 20.65 24.44
CA ASP A 43 18.88 20.12 24.73
C ASP A 43 17.82 21.19 24.53
N ALA A 44 18.09 22.40 24.98
CA ALA A 44 17.17 23.52 24.81
C ALA A 44 17.06 23.94 23.33
N LEU A 45 18.17 23.97 22.58
CA LEU A 45 18.16 24.21 21.14
C LEU A 45 17.31 23.16 20.42
N ALA A 46 17.42 21.87 20.79
CA ALA A 46 16.67 20.80 20.19
C ALA A 46 15.15 20.92 20.44
N LEU A 47 14.77 21.18 21.69
CA LEU A 47 13.36 21.41 22.05
C LEU A 47 12.80 22.66 21.37
N PHE A 48 13.60 23.72 21.27
CA PHE A 48 13.20 24.93 20.59
C PHE A 48 13.01 24.72 19.09
N ALA A 49 13.92 24.01 18.43
CA ALA A 49 13.82 23.69 17.00
C ALA A 49 12.61 22.80 16.74
N GLN A 50 12.38 21.77 17.54
CA GLN A 50 11.24 20.86 17.42
C GLN A 50 9.91 21.60 17.64
N ALA A 51 9.82 22.43 18.67
CA ALA A 51 8.63 23.24 18.92
C ALA A 51 8.35 24.22 17.78
N SER A 52 9.40 24.84 17.22
CA SER A 52 9.28 25.75 16.06
C SER A 52 8.72 25.01 14.84
N LEU A 53 9.21 23.81 14.55
CA LEU A 53 8.68 22.97 13.47
C LEU A 53 7.18 22.70 13.63
N TYR A 54 6.77 22.24 14.81
CA TYR A 54 5.37 21.91 15.07
C TYR A 54 4.43 23.13 15.14
N LEU A 55 4.99 24.32 15.32
CA LEU A 55 4.28 25.60 15.21
C LEU A 55 4.26 26.17 13.79
N GLY A 56 4.83 25.46 12.80
CA GLY A 56 4.90 25.89 11.41
C GLY A 56 6.03 26.89 11.10
N ASP A 57 6.95 27.14 12.04
CA ASP A 57 8.11 28.03 11.86
C ASP A 57 9.33 27.21 11.38
N GLU A 58 9.23 26.68 10.17
CA GLU A 58 10.20 25.75 9.58
C GLU A 58 11.58 26.39 9.38
N GLU A 59 11.63 27.68 8.98
CA GLU A 59 12.89 28.39 8.76
C GLU A 59 13.66 28.50 10.08
N GLN A 60 12.97 28.85 11.16
CA GLN A 60 13.60 28.92 12.48
C GLN A 60 14.05 27.54 12.95
N ALA A 61 13.22 26.50 12.77
CA ALA A 61 13.56 25.12 13.11
C ALA A 61 14.86 24.68 12.40
N ARG A 62 14.94 24.92 11.10
CA ARG A 62 16.11 24.60 10.26
C ARG A 62 17.36 25.34 10.72
N ARG A 63 17.25 26.64 10.99
CA ARG A 63 18.38 27.47 11.45
C ARG A 63 18.92 26.99 12.79
N ILE A 64 18.05 26.70 13.73
CA ILE A 64 18.43 26.24 15.07
C ILE A 64 19.02 24.82 15.02
N ALA A 65 18.42 23.92 14.23
CA ALA A 65 18.97 22.58 14.06
C ALA A 65 20.39 22.58 13.48
N ARG A 66 20.65 23.41 12.46
CA ARG A 66 22.00 23.60 11.90
C ARG A 66 23.00 24.10 12.95
N ARG A 67 22.59 25.07 13.78
CA ARG A 67 23.45 25.58 14.87
C ARG A 67 23.79 24.50 15.87
N GLY A 68 22.77 23.73 16.31
CA GLY A 68 22.96 22.65 17.29
C GLY A 68 23.87 21.54 16.75
N LEU A 69 23.72 21.14 15.48
CA LEU A 69 24.58 20.14 14.85
C LEU A 69 26.02 20.64 14.59
N SER A 70 26.22 21.94 14.47
CA SER A 70 27.57 22.50 14.40
C SER A 70 28.30 22.40 15.74
N ALA A 71 27.56 22.50 16.87
CA ALA A 71 28.11 22.36 18.22
C ALA A 71 28.29 20.89 18.63
N ASP A 72 27.28 20.06 18.35
CA ASP A 72 27.30 18.61 18.60
C ASP A 72 26.74 17.83 17.40
N PRO A 73 27.63 17.36 16.49
CA PRO A 73 27.21 16.61 15.30
C PRO A 73 26.52 15.25 15.59
N LYS A 74 26.60 14.74 16.83
CA LYS A 74 25.99 13.47 17.25
C LYS A 74 24.76 13.66 18.12
N ASN A 75 24.26 14.87 18.27
CA ASN A 75 23.07 15.12 19.07
C ASN A 75 21.83 14.50 18.40
N TRP A 76 21.25 13.50 19.07
CA TRP A 76 20.13 12.70 18.55
C TRP A 76 18.89 13.55 18.24
N ARG A 77 18.54 14.46 19.14
CA ARG A 77 17.37 15.32 18.97
C ARG A 77 17.54 16.27 17.79
N MET A 78 18.74 16.83 17.60
CA MET A 78 19.05 17.70 16.48
C MET A 78 19.03 16.96 15.13
N LEU A 79 19.56 15.73 15.11
CA LEU A 79 19.50 14.87 13.93
C LEU A 79 18.05 14.55 13.58
N LEU A 80 17.21 14.20 14.60
CA LEU A 80 15.79 13.97 14.40
C LEU A 80 15.09 15.20 13.81
N VAL A 81 15.23 16.36 14.44
CA VAL A 81 14.61 17.60 13.98
C VAL A 81 15.07 17.97 12.55
N THR A 82 16.35 17.80 12.24
CA THR A 82 16.86 18.02 10.87
C THR A 82 16.16 17.10 9.88
N GLY A 83 16.02 15.81 10.23
CA GLY A 83 15.31 14.85 9.41
C GLY A 83 13.82 15.16 9.28
N GLU A 84 13.15 15.56 10.35
CA GLU A 84 11.72 15.93 10.34
C GLU A 84 11.47 17.17 9.46
N VAL A 85 12.26 18.21 9.62
CA VAL A 85 12.15 19.42 8.79
C VAL A 85 12.40 19.10 7.31
N ALA A 86 13.42 18.31 7.01
CA ALA A 86 13.72 17.91 5.64
C ALA A 86 12.60 17.04 5.05
N ALA A 87 12.07 16.07 5.82
CA ALA A 87 10.98 15.20 5.38
C ALA A 87 9.68 15.99 5.13
N ALA A 88 9.34 16.95 5.99
CA ALA A 88 8.17 17.82 5.83
C ALA A 88 8.24 18.66 4.54
N ASN A 89 9.43 19.04 4.12
CA ASN A 89 9.69 19.80 2.89
C ASN A 89 9.99 18.91 1.67
N PHE A 90 9.85 17.58 1.80
CA PHE A 90 10.19 16.62 0.74
C PHE A 90 11.65 16.69 0.27
N GLU A 91 12.57 17.17 1.11
CA GLU A 91 14.01 17.10 0.93
C GLU A 91 14.51 15.72 1.40
N LEU A 92 14.12 14.67 0.68
CA LEU A 92 14.20 13.29 1.16
C LEU A 92 15.64 12.80 1.31
N TYR A 93 16.57 13.24 0.46
CA TYR A 93 18.00 12.88 0.61
C TYR A 93 18.61 13.49 1.87
N GLN A 94 18.24 14.73 2.22
CA GLN A 94 18.69 15.36 3.46
C GLN A 94 18.07 14.66 4.69
N ALA A 95 16.78 14.33 4.61
CA ALA A 95 16.09 13.57 5.66
C ALA A 95 16.79 12.24 5.89
N ILE A 96 17.02 11.45 4.84
CA ILE A 96 17.71 10.16 4.92
C ILE A 96 19.08 10.32 5.55
N SER A 97 19.89 11.27 5.05
CA SER A 97 21.25 11.48 5.56
C SER A 97 21.29 11.78 7.07
N ALA A 98 20.40 12.63 7.58
CA ALA A 98 20.35 12.98 8.99
C ALA A 98 19.83 11.80 9.84
N LEU A 99 18.76 11.13 9.37
CA LEU A 99 18.09 10.06 10.11
C LEU A 99 18.89 8.75 10.10
N GLU A 100 19.62 8.42 9.02
CA GLU A 100 20.56 7.28 9.01
C GLU A 100 21.70 7.48 10.00
N ARG A 101 22.26 8.68 10.09
CA ARG A 101 23.28 9.00 11.10
C ARG A 101 22.72 8.76 12.51
N LEU A 102 21.51 9.24 12.79
CA LEU A 102 20.83 9.00 14.06
C LEU A 102 20.60 7.51 14.31
N TRP A 103 20.11 6.79 13.29
CA TRP A 103 19.85 5.36 13.37
C TRP A 103 21.11 4.56 13.73
N HIS A 104 22.22 4.81 13.06
CA HIS A 104 23.52 4.16 13.34
C HIS A 104 24.08 4.50 14.71
N LEU A 105 23.85 5.69 15.25
CA LEU A 105 24.20 6.02 16.62
C LEU A 105 23.38 5.19 17.62
N GLY A 106 22.12 4.90 17.30
CA GLY A 106 21.26 4.04 18.08
C GLY A 106 21.66 2.57 18.04
N GLU A 107 21.98 2.06 16.84
CA GLU A 107 22.46 0.68 16.67
C GLU A 107 23.74 0.41 17.47
N ALA A 108 24.63 1.39 17.54
CA ALA A 108 25.88 1.29 18.33
C ALA A 108 25.63 1.16 19.84
N LYS A 109 24.46 1.59 20.35
CA LYS A 109 24.04 1.45 21.75
C LYS A 109 23.22 0.18 22.05
N ALA A 110 23.14 -0.76 21.11
CA ALA A 110 22.26 -1.92 21.15
C ALA A 110 22.08 -2.53 22.55
N GLY A 111 20.85 -2.51 23.08
CA GLY A 111 20.45 -3.06 24.38
C GLY A 111 20.47 -2.08 25.57
N GLU A 112 21.10 -0.90 25.44
CA GLU A 112 21.23 0.11 26.52
C GLU A 112 20.39 1.39 26.26
N LEU A 113 19.37 1.30 25.41
CA LEU A 113 18.53 2.45 25.07
C LEU A 113 17.57 2.79 26.21
N SER A 114 17.62 4.04 26.67
CA SER A 114 16.58 4.61 27.52
C SER A 114 15.25 4.73 26.76
N GLU A 115 14.14 4.83 27.47
CA GLU A 115 12.81 5.01 26.84
C GLU A 115 12.74 6.24 25.91
N PRO A 116 13.26 7.43 26.29
CA PRO A 116 13.30 8.58 25.40
C PRO A 116 14.14 8.35 24.13
N GLU A 117 15.30 7.69 24.25
CA GLU A 117 16.17 7.38 23.09
C GLU A 117 15.47 6.40 22.13
N ARG A 118 14.78 5.41 22.68
CA ARG A 118 13.97 4.47 21.89
C ARG A 118 12.89 5.20 21.12
N GLY A 119 12.14 6.11 21.74
CA GLY A 119 11.11 6.93 21.08
C GLY A 119 11.68 7.79 19.95
N ILE A 120 12.87 8.38 20.13
CA ILE A 120 13.59 9.13 19.11
C ILE A 120 13.93 8.23 17.91
N LEU A 121 14.45 7.02 18.16
CA LEU A 121 14.80 6.06 17.12
C LEU A 121 13.57 5.50 16.38
N GLU A 122 12.49 5.19 17.11
CA GLU A 122 11.23 4.76 16.47
C GLU A 122 10.70 5.82 15.52
N ARG A 123 10.76 7.09 15.92
CA ARG A 123 10.35 8.20 15.06
C ARG A 123 11.27 8.35 13.85
N ALA A 124 12.59 8.30 14.05
CA ALA A 124 13.58 8.38 12.98
C ALA A 124 13.42 7.25 11.97
N GLY A 125 13.31 6.02 12.43
CA GLY A 125 13.13 4.86 11.56
C GLY A 125 11.81 4.89 10.79
N SER A 126 10.72 5.40 11.40
CA SER A 126 9.44 5.58 10.69
C SER A 126 9.57 6.56 9.54
N LEU A 127 10.25 7.68 9.75
CA LEU A 127 10.51 8.69 8.72
C LEU A 127 11.45 8.16 7.62
N LEU A 128 12.47 7.36 8.00
CA LEU A 128 13.36 6.69 7.05
C LEU A 128 12.57 5.73 6.14
N ALA A 129 11.73 4.88 6.73
CA ALA A 129 10.91 3.95 5.96
C ALA A 129 10.00 4.68 4.98
N ASP A 130 9.39 5.79 5.40
CA ASP A 130 8.53 6.60 4.54
C ASP A 130 9.33 7.32 3.44
N ALA A 131 10.51 7.87 3.76
CA ALA A 131 11.38 8.52 2.78
C ALA A 131 11.89 7.54 1.72
N PHE A 132 12.34 6.35 2.12
CA PHE A 132 12.73 5.29 1.19
C PHE A 132 11.57 4.88 0.29
N TYR A 133 10.38 4.68 0.86
CA TYR A 133 9.20 4.31 0.07
C TYR A 133 8.82 5.39 -0.95
N LEU A 134 8.84 6.68 -0.56
CA LEU A 134 8.55 7.81 -1.45
C LEU A 134 9.55 7.91 -2.61
N LEU A 135 10.81 7.52 -2.40
CA LEU A 135 11.83 7.40 -3.45
C LEU A 135 11.72 6.08 -4.25
N GLY A 136 10.74 5.21 -3.96
CA GLY A 136 10.61 3.90 -4.59
C GLY A 136 11.70 2.91 -4.21
N ARG A 137 12.36 3.10 -3.05
CA ARG A 137 13.40 2.23 -2.47
C ARG A 137 12.75 1.22 -1.51
N ALA A 138 11.92 0.33 -2.09
CA ALA A 138 11.06 -0.57 -1.32
C ALA A 138 11.83 -1.57 -0.44
N ALA A 139 13.01 -2.00 -0.86
CA ALA A 139 13.86 -2.92 -0.08
C ALA A 139 14.32 -2.27 1.22
N GLU A 140 14.89 -1.06 1.14
CA GLU A 140 15.36 -0.30 2.31
C GLU A 140 14.19 0.09 3.22
N ALA A 141 13.05 0.48 2.65
CA ALA A 141 11.84 0.76 3.42
C ALA A 141 11.34 -0.47 4.19
N SER A 142 11.36 -1.65 3.56
CA SER A 142 10.97 -2.92 4.17
C SER A 142 11.94 -3.32 5.30
N ASP A 143 13.24 -3.28 5.04
CA ASP A 143 14.27 -3.62 6.04
C ASP A 143 14.20 -2.68 7.26
N MET A 144 13.94 -1.39 7.04
CA MET A 144 13.72 -0.42 8.14
C MET A 144 12.48 -0.77 8.97
N CYS A 145 11.37 -1.21 8.35
CA CYS A 145 10.18 -1.64 9.08
C CYS A 145 10.46 -2.87 9.95
N PHE A 146 11.26 -3.84 9.49
CA PHE A 146 11.65 -5.00 10.30
C PHE A 146 12.58 -4.61 11.46
N ALA A 147 13.50 -3.68 11.23
CA ALA A 147 14.36 -3.12 12.27
C ALA A 147 13.53 -2.40 13.35
N LEU A 148 12.57 -1.58 12.94
CA LEU A 148 11.61 -0.92 13.84
C LEU A 148 10.77 -1.92 14.62
N SER A 149 10.29 -2.99 14.00
CA SER A 149 9.54 -4.04 14.68
C SER A 149 10.37 -4.70 15.80
N SER A 150 11.68 -4.85 15.58
CA SER A 150 12.58 -5.40 16.61
C SER A 150 12.79 -4.41 17.78
N LEU A 151 12.80 -3.11 17.50
CA LEU A 151 12.99 -2.04 18.48
C LEU A 151 11.73 -1.77 19.31
N ALA A 152 10.56 -1.85 18.71
CA ALA A 152 9.27 -1.47 19.28
C ALA A 152 8.93 -2.26 20.56
N VAL A 153 8.10 -1.67 21.42
CA VAL A 153 7.58 -2.29 22.64
C VAL A 153 6.13 -2.70 22.42
N GLY A 154 5.77 -3.88 22.92
CA GLY A 154 4.43 -4.43 22.80
C GLY A 154 4.19 -5.21 21.50
N THR A 155 3.47 -6.31 21.62
CA THR A 155 3.27 -7.27 20.54
C THR A 155 2.51 -6.68 19.36
N GLU A 156 1.49 -5.87 19.60
CA GLU A 156 0.66 -5.27 18.54
C GLU A 156 1.47 -4.30 17.68
N LYS A 157 2.29 -3.44 18.32
CA LYS A 157 3.14 -2.50 17.59
C LYS A 157 4.22 -3.22 16.78
N LYS A 158 4.83 -4.26 17.37
CA LYS A 158 5.78 -5.13 16.66
C LYS A 158 5.16 -5.77 15.43
N ALA A 159 3.96 -6.36 15.57
CA ALA A 159 3.25 -7.01 14.48
C ALA A 159 2.84 -6.00 13.38
N GLU A 160 2.38 -4.80 13.75
CA GLU A 160 2.04 -3.73 12.81
C GLU A 160 3.24 -3.34 11.93
N LEU A 161 4.38 -3.03 12.57
CA LEU A 161 5.60 -2.62 11.86
C LEU A 161 6.16 -3.77 11.01
N TYR A 162 6.13 -4.99 11.53
CA TYR A 162 6.55 -6.17 10.77
C TYR A 162 5.64 -6.39 9.55
N GLY A 163 4.33 -6.27 9.72
CA GLY A 163 3.35 -6.34 8.64
C GLY A 163 3.58 -5.28 7.56
N LYS A 164 3.87 -4.02 7.95
CA LYS A 164 4.26 -2.97 7.00
C LYS A 164 5.51 -3.38 6.19
N GLY A 165 6.49 -4.02 6.82
CA GLY A 165 7.67 -4.58 6.14
C GLY A 165 7.27 -5.67 5.14
N LEU A 166 6.37 -6.60 5.53
CA LEU A 166 5.86 -7.65 4.63
C LEU A 166 5.10 -7.08 3.43
N PHE A 167 4.26 -6.06 3.65
CA PHE A 167 3.56 -5.38 2.56
C PHE A 167 4.54 -4.76 1.55
N LEU A 168 5.61 -4.11 2.04
CA LEU A 168 6.63 -3.51 1.18
C LEU A 168 7.44 -4.55 0.40
N MET A 169 7.58 -5.77 0.92
CA MET A 169 8.21 -6.87 0.19
C MET A 169 7.44 -7.30 -1.07
N ASN A 170 6.15 -6.97 -1.18
CA ASN A 170 5.35 -7.25 -2.37
C ASN A 170 5.90 -6.53 -3.63
N TYR A 171 6.69 -5.47 -3.46
CA TYR A 171 7.35 -4.75 -4.56
C TYR A 171 8.66 -5.43 -5.04
N LEU A 172 9.13 -6.46 -4.33
CA LEU A 172 10.40 -7.13 -4.58
C LEU A 172 10.18 -8.49 -5.25
N ALA A 173 11.20 -9.00 -5.91
CA ALA A 173 11.20 -10.38 -6.39
C ALA A 173 11.18 -11.35 -5.20
N GLU A 174 10.42 -12.44 -5.33
CA GLU A 174 10.34 -13.45 -4.28
C GLU A 174 11.61 -14.30 -4.23
N ASP A 175 12.12 -14.52 -3.02
CA ASP A 175 13.24 -15.39 -2.71
C ASP A 175 12.98 -16.17 -1.39
N ALA A 176 13.93 -17.00 -0.98
CA ALA A 176 13.83 -17.77 0.26
C ALA A 176 13.77 -16.88 1.53
N ARG A 177 14.39 -15.70 1.49
CA ARG A 177 14.38 -14.74 2.61
C ARG A 177 12.99 -14.13 2.77
N THR A 178 12.31 -13.84 1.67
CA THR A 178 10.94 -13.28 1.71
C THR A 178 9.95 -14.31 2.28
N ALA A 179 10.03 -15.57 1.86
CA ALA A 179 9.21 -16.65 2.40
C ALA A 179 9.40 -16.83 3.92
N ALA A 180 10.64 -16.91 4.39
CA ALA A 180 10.96 -17.06 5.81
C ALA A 180 10.45 -15.89 6.67
N ARG A 181 10.46 -14.66 6.14
CA ARG A 181 9.91 -13.49 6.85
C ARG A 181 8.39 -13.57 7.01
N ARG A 182 7.67 -14.05 5.99
CA ARG A 182 6.21 -14.21 6.04
C ARG A 182 5.79 -15.25 7.08
N GLU A 183 6.46 -16.38 7.15
CA GLU A 183 6.19 -17.43 8.14
C GLU A 183 6.36 -16.95 9.60
N ARG A 184 7.27 -16.00 9.83
CA ARG A 184 7.52 -15.43 11.18
C ARG A 184 6.36 -14.60 11.73
N TYR A 185 5.47 -14.08 10.88
CA TYR A 185 4.41 -13.17 11.33
C TYR A 185 3.50 -13.82 12.39
N ASN A 186 3.18 -15.08 12.23
CA ASN A 186 2.33 -15.81 13.20
C ASN A 186 2.92 -15.85 14.61
N ALA A 187 4.24 -15.76 14.77
CA ALA A 187 4.89 -15.83 16.07
C ALA A 187 4.48 -14.67 17.01
N PHE A 188 4.06 -13.53 16.47
CA PHE A 188 3.56 -12.41 17.26
C PHE A 188 2.25 -12.74 17.99
N PHE A 189 1.51 -13.76 17.54
CA PHE A 189 0.18 -14.10 18.04
C PHE A 189 0.09 -15.48 18.71
N GLY A 190 1.18 -16.25 18.74
CA GLY A 190 1.20 -17.65 19.19
C GLY A 190 0.74 -17.92 20.62
N ALA A 191 0.68 -16.90 21.49
CA ALA A 191 0.21 -17.00 22.87
C ALA A 191 -1.24 -16.48 23.05
N LYS A 192 -1.92 -16.02 22.00
CA LYS A 192 -3.29 -15.49 22.09
C LYS A 192 -4.30 -16.62 22.19
N VAL A 193 -5.27 -16.46 23.10
CA VAL A 193 -6.43 -17.35 23.21
C VAL A 193 -7.46 -16.95 22.14
N THR A 194 -7.74 -17.86 21.22
CA THR A 194 -8.77 -17.68 20.19
C THR A 194 -10.17 -17.81 20.76
N LEU A 195 -11.13 -17.13 20.15
CA LEU A 195 -12.55 -17.26 20.49
C LEU A 195 -13.07 -18.66 20.06
N PRO A 196 -13.81 -19.37 20.93
CA PRO A 196 -14.24 -20.73 20.66
C PRO A 196 -15.41 -20.77 19.68
N HIS A 197 -15.34 -21.66 18.70
CA HIS A 197 -16.44 -21.92 17.77
C HIS A 197 -16.90 -23.38 17.86
N THR A 198 -18.21 -23.56 18.01
CA THR A 198 -18.84 -24.88 17.85
C THR A 198 -19.31 -25.05 16.42
N ARG A 199 -19.04 -26.21 15.84
CA ARG A 199 -19.60 -26.54 14.51
C ARG A 199 -21.12 -26.59 14.60
N PRO A 200 -21.84 -25.91 13.68
CA PRO A 200 -23.30 -25.94 13.72
C PRO A 200 -23.79 -27.33 13.35
N ASP A 201 -24.75 -27.83 14.13
CA ASP A 201 -25.43 -29.10 13.83
C ASP A 201 -26.32 -28.94 12.59
N GLY A 202 -25.86 -29.41 11.45
CA GLY A 202 -26.71 -30.00 10.42
C GLY A 202 -27.49 -29.11 9.45
N VAL A 203 -27.29 -27.76 9.34
CA VAL A 203 -27.99 -26.95 8.32
C VAL A 203 -27.05 -26.08 7.48
N PRO A 204 -26.32 -26.69 6.54
CA PRO A 204 -25.41 -25.92 5.67
C PRO A 204 -26.10 -24.88 4.79
N GLN A 205 -27.41 -25.03 4.54
CA GLN A 205 -28.19 -24.23 3.60
C GLN A 205 -28.86 -23.00 4.21
N ARG A 206 -28.74 -22.80 5.53
CA ARG A 206 -29.30 -21.59 6.16
C ARG A 206 -28.72 -20.29 5.58
N LYS A 207 -29.40 -19.19 5.82
CA LYS A 207 -28.88 -17.86 5.48
C LYS A 207 -27.59 -17.59 6.25
N LEU A 208 -26.50 -17.26 5.54
CA LEU A 208 -25.19 -17.04 6.13
C LEU A 208 -24.97 -15.55 6.47
N ARG A 209 -24.23 -15.31 7.55
CA ARG A 209 -23.74 -13.98 7.94
C ARG A 209 -22.30 -13.82 7.46
N ILE A 210 -22.11 -12.95 6.48
CA ILE A 210 -20.80 -12.64 5.93
C ILE A 210 -20.32 -11.31 6.51
N GLY A 211 -19.17 -11.33 7.17
CA GLY A 211 -18.53 -10.13 7.67
C GLY A 211 -17.45 -9.66 6.71
N TYR A 212 -17.42 -8.38 6.39
CA TYR A 212 -16.36 -7.73 5.63
C TYR A 212 -15.61 -6.75 6.51
N LEU A 213 -14.32 -6.98 6.70
CA LEU A 213 -13.43 -6.14 7.51
C LEU A 213 -12.49 -5.36 6.59
N SER A 214 -12.49 -4.02 6.68
CA SER A 214 -11.61 -3.21 5.85
C SER A 214 -11.37 -1.81 6.43
N PRO A 215 -10.16 -1.25 6.31
CA PRO A 215 -9.89 0.16 6.49
C PRO A 215 -10.29 1.00 5.26
N ASP A 216 -10.55 0.34 4.11
CA ASP A 216 -10.65 0.96 2.78
C ASP A 216 -12.08 1.10 2.27
N PHE A 217 -13.09 1.05 3.15
CA PHE A 217 -14.46 1.47 2.83
C PHE A 217 -14.57 3.00 2.66
N ARG A 218 -13.63 3.58 1.93
CA ARG A 218 -13.45 5.01 1.69
C ARG A 218 -12.91 5.24 0.28
N GLU A 219 -12.63 6.48 -0.09
CA GLU A 219 -11.95 6.79 -1.35
C GLU A 219 -10.54 6.19 -1.35
N HIS A 220 -10.42 5.00 -1.90
CA HIS A 220 -9.22 4.19 -1.95
C HIS A 220 -9.20 3.29 -3.19
N ALA A 221 -8.02 2.81 -3.60
CA ALA A 221 -7.88 1.88 -4.73
C ALA A 221 -8.73 0.62 -4.57
N VAL A 222 -8.71 0.01 -3.39
CA VAL A 222 -9.46 -1.21 -3.05
C VAL A 222 -10.97 -1.02 -3.18
N ALA A 223 -11.50 0.16 -2.83
CA ALA A 223 -12.93 0.46 -2.89
C ALA A 223 -13.55 0.24 -4.28
N ASN A 224 -12.74 0.38 -5.35
CA ASN A 224 -13.20 0.13 -6.73
C ASN A 224 -13.53 -1.35 -6.99
N PHE A 225 -13.07 -2.25 -6.14
CA PHE A 225 -13.30 -3.70 -6.20
C PHE A 225 -14.30 -4.19 -5.15
N LEU A 226 -14.68 -3.35 -4.16
CA LEU A 226 -15.57 -3.76 -3.06
C LEU A 226 -17.05 -3.56 -3.38
N THR A 227 -17.39 -2.80 -4.41
CA THR A 227 -18.78 -2.50 -4.76
C THR A 227 -19.65 -3.76 -4.95
N PRO A 228 -19.22 -4.81 -5.68
CA PRO A 228 -20.03 -6.02 -5.86
C PRO A 228 -20.36 -6.72 -4.54
N PHE A 229 -19.42 -6.86 -3.63
CA PHE A 229 -19.61 -7.50 -2.31
C PHE A 229 -20.73 -6.85 -1.48
N LEU A 230 -20.99 -5.58 -1.69
CA LEU A 230 -21.97 -4.82 -0.91
C LEU A 230 -23.29 -4.65 -1.66
N ARG A 231 -23.25 -4.50 -2.99
CA ARG A 231 -24.40 -4.17 -3.83
C ARG A 231 -25.06 -5.39 -4.46
N ASP A 232 -24.26 -6.32 -4.98
CA ASP A 232 -24.70 -7.33 -5.94
C ASP A 232 -24.91 -8.72 -5.33
N TYR A 233 -24.83 -8.85 -4.00
CA TYR A 233 -25.04 -10.12 -3.29
C TYR A 233 -26.52 -10.49 -3.14
N SER A 234 -26.83 -11.80 -3.04
CA SER A 234 -28.17 -12.34 -2.76
C SER A 234 -28.62 -12.02 -1.35
N LYS A 235 -29.53 -11.06 -1.20
CA LYS A 235 -30.14 -10.70 0.10
C LYS A 235 -31.05 -11.82 0.67
N LEU A 236 -31.43 -12.81 -0.13
CA LEU A 236 -32.18 -13.96 0.32
C LEU A 236 -31.29 -14.96 1.07
N ASP A 237 -30.07 -15.16 0.58
CA ASP A 237 -29.16 -16.20 1.04
C ASP A 237 -28.11 -15.71 2.03
N PHE A 238 -27.83 -14.40 2.03
CA PHE A 238 -26.74 -13.79 2.82
C PHE A 238 -27.19 -12.54 3.57
N ASN A 239 -26.62 -12.34 4.76
CA ASN A 239 -26.66 -11.09 5.50
C ASN A 239 -25.23 -10.52 5.56
N VAL A 240 -25.03 -9.36 4.97
CA VAL A 240 -23.71 -8.70 4.92
C VAL A 240 -23.55 -7.74 6.09
N TYR A 241 -22.46 -7.92 6.83
CA TYR A 241 -21.99 -7.08 7.93
C TYR A 241 -20.68 -6.41 7.52
N CYS A 242 -20.59 -5.10 7.66
CA CYS A 242 -19.36 -4.36 7.39
C CYS A 242 -18.74 -3.86 8.68
N TYR A 243 -17.46 -4.12 8.85
CA TYR A 243 -16.63 -3.66 9.96
C TYR A 243 -15.61 -2.66 9.41
N GLN A 244 -15.93 -1.37 9.55
CA GLN A 244 -15.07 -0.28 9.11
C GLN A 244 -13.95 -0.07 10.11
N ARG A 245 -12.69 -0.05 9.63
CA ARG A 245 -11.50 0.17 10.43
C ARG A 245 -10.69 1.38 9.92
N GLY A 246 -11.22 2.57 10.05
CA GLY A 246 -10.57 3.79 9.59
C GLY A 246 -11.57 4.92 9.38
N ALA A 247 -11.05 6.12 9.16
CA ALA A 247 -11.89 7.29 8.94
C ALA A 247 -12.80 7.12 7.73
N GLY A 248 -14.07 7.49 7.88
CA GLY A 248 -15.06 7.45 6.82
C GLY A 248 -15.12 8.74 6.00
N ASP A 249 -15.60 8.64 4.75
CA ASP A 249 -15.78 9.74 3.82
C ASP A 249 -17.11 9.66 3.02
N LYS A 250 -17.16 10.36 1.86
CA LYS A 250 -18.32 10.31 0.94
C LYS A 250 -18.58 8.89 0.38
N VAL A 251 -17.52 8.11 0.10
CA VAL A 251 -17.61 6.73 -0.40
C VAL A 251 -18.16 5.81 0.70
N THR A 252 -17.66 5.95 1.93
CA THR A 252 -18.18 5.23 3.10
C THR A 252 -19.70 5.43 3.24
N ARG A 253 -20.18 6.68 3.11
CA ARG A 253 -21.63 6.96 3.20
C ARG A 253 -22.44 6.28 2.09
N ARG A 254 -21.87 6.08 0.91
CA ARG A 254 -22.51 5.34 -0.19
C ARG A 254 -22.54 3.85 0.11
N PHE A 255 -21.44 3.25 0.56
CA PHE A 255 -21.34 1.84 0.92
C PHE A 255 -22.32 1.45 2.04
N ARG A 256 -22.48 2.28 3.06
CA ARG A 256 -23.42 2.03 4.19
C ARG A 256 -24.85 1.74 3.74
N ARG A 257 -25.26 2.20 2.56
CA ARG A 257 -26.63 2.01 2.04
C ARG A 257 -26.90 0.57 1.57
N PHE A 258 -25.88 -0.22 1.33
CA PHE A 258 -25.98 -1.56 0.78
C PHE A 258 -25.82 -2.66 1.83
N ALA A 259 -25.06 -2.44 2.88
CA ALA A 259 -24.85 -3.40 3.95
C ALA A 259 -26.08 -3.57 4.82
N ALA A 260 -26.37 -4.81 5.27
CA ALA A 260 -27.43 -5.07 6.22
C ALA A 260 -27.09 -4.51 7.61
N VAL A 261 -25.82 -4.60 8.02
CA VAL A 261 -25.31 -4.06 9.28
C VAL A 261 -23.99 -3.37 9.01
N TRP A 262 -23.79 -2.19 9.61
CA TRP A 262 -22.54 -1.44 9.56
C TRP A 262 -22.02 -1.19 10.97
N ARG A 263 -20.77 -1.57 11.23
CA ARG A 263 -20.06 -1.34 12.50
C ARG A 263 -18.81 -0.51 12.24
N ASP A 264 -18.66 0.56 12.98
CA ASP A 264 -17.39 1.30 13.06
C ASP A 264 -16.58 0.72 14.22
N VAL A 265 -15.43 0.14 13.89
CA VAL A 265 -14.51 -0.50 14.85
C VAL A 265 -13.15 0.23 14.87
N SER A 266 -13.10 1.45 14.34
CA SER A 266 -11.85 2.21 14.16
C SER A 266 -11.14 2.50 15.48
N GLU A 267 -11.93 2.86 16.51
CA GLU A 267 -11.42 3.22 17.83
C GLU A 267 -11.33 2.03 18.80
N LEU A 268 -11.76 0.83 18.36
CA LEU A 268 -11.72 -0.36 19.19
C LEU A 268 -10.33 -1.01 19.13
N THR A 269 -9.90 -1.56 20.26
CA THR A 269 -8.75 -2.48 20.30
C THR A 269 -9.06 -3.72 19.46
N ALA A 270 -8.01 -4.45 19.05
CA ALA A 270 -8.20 -5.71 18.32
C ALA A 270 -9.10 -6.70 19.07
N THR A 271 -8.97 -6.76 20.41
CA THR A 271 -9.77 -7.64 21.26
C THR A 271 -11.24 -7.22 21.31
N GLU A 272 -11.53 -5.93 21.44
CA GLU A 272 -12.91 -5.43 21.46
C GLU A 272 -13.59 -5.59 20.09
N ALA A 273 -12.86 -5.31 19.00
CA ALA A 273 -13.34 -5.52 17.64
C ALA A 273 -13.64 -7.00 17.37
N ALA A 274 -12.72 -7.92 17.76
CA ALA A 274 -12.93 -9.35 17.62
C ALA A 274 -14.16 -9.83 18.42
N ARG A 275 -14.34 -9.35 19.65
CA ARG A 275 -15.52 -9.68 20.46
C ARG A 275 -16.82 -9.20 19.79
N ARG A 276 -16.83 -8.00 19.23
CA ARG A 276 -18.00 -7.46 18.51
C ARG A 276 -18.36 -8.31 17.29
N ILE A 277 -17.36 -8.75 16.51
CA ILE A 277 -17.59 -9.64 15.36
C ILE A 277 -18.13 -11.01 15.82
N PHE A 278 -17.58 -11.54 16.89
CA PHE A 278 -18.01 -12.81 17.48
C PHE A 278 -19.46 -12.75 17.99
N GLU A 279 -19.85 -11.66 18.68
CA GLU A 279 -21.22 -11.42 19.17
C GLU A 279 -22.23 -11.30 18.02
N ASP A 280 -21.83 -10.74 16.88
CA ASP A 280 -22.64 -10.67 15.66
C ASP A 280 -22.83 -12.07 15.00
N LYS A 281 -22.14 -13.12 15.51
CA LYS A 281 -22.20 -14.53 15.05
C LYS A 281 -21.93 -14.63 13.56
N ILE A 282 -20.84 -14.04 13.11
CA ILE A 282 -20.39 -14.10 11.72
C ILE A 282 -19.97 -15.52 11.38
N ASP A 283 -20.42 -16.04 10.24
CA ASP A 283 -20.09 -17.36 9.75
C ASP A 283 -18.77 -17.36 8.97
N ILE A 284 -18.63 -16.40 8.07
CA ILE A 284 -17.42 -16.20 7.27
C ILE A 284 -17.02 -14.74 7.39
N LEU A 285 -15.80 -14.50 7.87
CA LEU A 285 -15.20 -13.16 7.90
C LEU A 285 -14.20 -13.02 6.75
N VAL A 286 -14.35 -11.99 5.94
CA VAL A 286 -13.43 -11.68 4.84
C VAL A 286 -12.69 -10.40 5.18
N ASP A 287 -11.38 -10.48 5.27
CA ASP A 287 -10.47 -9.33 5.42
C ASP A 287 -10.02 -8.84 4.05
N PHE A 288 -10.20 -7.56 3.80
CA PHE A 288 -9.79 -6.89 2.56
C PHE A 288 -8.52 -6.06 2.71
N SER A 289 -7.75 -6.27 3.76
CA SER A 289 -6.56 -5.45 4.04
C SER A 289 -5.24 -6.22 4.02
N GLY A 290 -5.23 -7.46 4.54
CA GLY A 290 -3.96 -8.17 4.75
C GLY A 290 -2.96 -7.32 5.53
N HIS A 291 -1.75 -7.16 5.03
CA HIS A 291 -0.68 -6.38 5.65
C HIS A 291 -0.71 -4.88 5.28
N SER A 292 -1.72 -4.40 4.53
CA SER A 292 -1.81 -2.98 4.20
C SER A 292 -2.07 -2.11 5.45
N GLN A 293 -1.96 -0.79 5.30
CA GLN A 293 -2.18 0.15 6.39
C GLN A 293 -3.59 0.00 6.99
N GLY A 294 -3.70 -0.07 8.30
CA GLY A 294 -4.96 -0.30 9.00
C GLY A 294 -5.37 -1.78 9.04
N SER A 295 -4.40 -2.68 8.88
CA SER A 295 -4.55 -4.14 8.85
C SER A 295 -5.55 -4.70 9.87
N GLY A 296 -6.43 -5.59 9.41
CA GLY A 296 -7.36 -6.37 10.25
C GLY A 296 -6.73 -7.61 10.90
N LEU A 297 -5.49 -7.97 10.55
CA LEU A 297 -4.86 -9.21 10.98
C LEU A 297 -4.76 -9.40 12.50
N PRO A 298 -4.50 -8.37 13.32
CA PRO A 298 -4.56 -8.52 14.79
C PRO A 298 -5.95 -8.93 15.31
N ILE A 299 -7.03 -8.59 14.59
CA ILE A 299 -8.40 -9.01 14.90
C ILE A 299 -8.59 -10.48 14.49
N LEU A 300 -8.15 -10.84 13.28
CA LEU A 300 -8.23 -12.21 12.76
C LEU A 300 -7.45 -13.20 13.65
N ALA A 301 -6.32 -12.78 14.24
CA ALA A 301 -5.52 -13.59 15.17
C ALA A 301 -6.29 -14.08 16.40
N LEU A 302 -7.42 -13.45 16.75
CA LEU A 302 -8.32 -13.85 17.83
C LEU A 302 -9.43 -14.79 17.35
N LYS A 303 -9.45 -15.13 16.06
CA LYS A 303 -10.46 -16.03 15.43
C LYS A 303 -11.89 -15.61 15.75
N PRO A 304 -12.36 -14.39 15.43
CA PRO A 304 -13.71 -13.93 15.74
C PRO A 304 -14.81 -14.62 14.91
N ALA A 305 -14.46 -15.29 13.81
CA ALA A 305 -15.38 -16.07 13.01
C ALA A 305 -14.83 -17.48 12.75
N PRO A 306 -15.70 -18.51 12.61
CA PRO A 306 -15.26 -19.89 12.41
C PRO A 306 -14.48 -20.09 11.10
N VAL A 307 -14.82 -19.33 10.06
CA VAL A 307 -14.10 -19.29 8.79
C VAL A 307 -13.59 -17.88 8.51
N GLN A 308 -12.32 -17.76 8.17
CA GLN A 308 -11.67 -16.48 7.86
C GLN A 308 -10.95 -16.55 6.52
N ILE A 309 -11.21 -15.56 5.67
CA ILE A 309 -10.64 -15.41 4.33
C ILE A 309 -9.92 -14.08 4.26
N SER A 310 -8.75 -14.00 3.63
CA SER A 310 -8.08 -12.73 3.29
C SER A 310 -7.87 -12.62 1.77
N GLY A 311 -7.83 -11.40 1.24
CA GLY A 311 -7.58 -11.12 -0.17
C GLY A 311 -8.01 -9.72 -0.60
N ILE A 312 -7.93 -9.44 -1.89
CA ILE A 312 -8.25 -8.17 -2.56
C ILE A 312 -7.25 -7.04 -2.25
N GLY A 313 -7.12 -6.63 -0.98
CA GLY A 313 -6.27 -5.49 -0.59
C GLY A 313 -4.80 -5.83 -0.40
N ASP A 314 -4.47 -7.11 -0.25
CA ASP A 314 -3.10 -7.62 -0.27
C ASP A 314 -2.98 -8.74 -1.31
N ILE A 315 -1.77 -9.01 -1.73
CA ILE A 315 -1.47 -9.89 -2.87
C ILE A 315 -0.72 -11.16 -2.49
N HIS A 316 -0.52 -11.36 -1.20
CA HIS A 316 0.23 -12.50 -0.67
C HIS A 316 -0.36 -13.04 0.63
N THR A 317 0.20 -14.16 1.13
CA THR A 317 -0.18 -14.78 2.41
C THR A 317 -0.18 -13.76 3.54
N THR A 318 -1.13 -13.92 4.46
CA THR A 318 -1.12 -13.18 5.74
C THR A 318 -0.04 -13.72 6.69
N GLY A 319 0.44 -14.95 6.50
CA GLY A 319 1.33 -15.64 7.43
C GLY A 319 0.66 -15.96 8.79
N LEU A 320 -0.67 -15.86 8.88
CA LEU A 320 -1.45 -16.04 10.10
C LEU A 320 -2.22 -17.36 10.06
N ARG A 321 -2.02 -18.23 11.04
CA ARG A 321 -2.67 -19.55 11.12
C ARG A 321 -4.18 -19.48 11.24
N GLU A 322 -4.71 -18.44 11.84
CA GLU A 322 -6.13 -18.20 12.05
C GLU A 322 -6.86 -17.77 10.77
N THR A 323 -6.13 -17.40 9.71
CA THR A 323 -6.70 -17.18 8.38
C THR A 323 -6.76 -18.52 7.65
N ASP A 324 -7.97 -19.00 7.35
CA ASP A 324 -8.17 -20.32 6.76
C ASP A 324 -7.89 -20.33 5.25
N TYR A 325 -8.28 -19.23 4.57
CA TYR A 325 -8.23 -19.15 3.12
C TYR A 325 -7.65 -17.82 2.63
N PHE A 326 -6.95 -17.92 1.50
CA PHE A 326 -6.57 -16.75 0.70
C PHE A 326 -7.35 -16.75 -0.61
N LEU A 327 -8.05 -15.65 -0.93
CA LEU A 327 -8.85 -15.52 -2.13
C LEU A 327 -7.98 -15.27 -3.35
N SER A 328 -8.12 -16.10 -4.38
CA SER A 328 -7.40 -15.99 -5.64
C SER A 328 -8.24 -16.54 -6.80
N ASP A 329 -7.65 -16.63 -7.97
CA ASP A 329 -8.25 -17.21 -9.17
C ASP A 329 -7.35 -18.21 -9.89
N MET A 330 -7.91 -18.89 -10.90
CA MET A 330 -7.23 -19.96 -11.64
C MET A 330 -6.07 -19.44 -12.52
N ILE A 331 -5.96 -18.13 -12.76
CA ILE A 331 -4.88 -17.51 -13.55
C ILE A 331 -3.73 -17.11 -12.62
N CYS A 332 -4.05 -16.48 -11.49
CA CYS A 332 -3.05 -16.06 -10.51
C CYS A 332 -2.42 -17.26 -9.77
N LEU A 333 -3.21 -18.24 -9.36
CA LEU A 333 -2.77 -19.48 -8.71
C LEU A 333 -3.41 -20.70 -9.41
N PRO A 334 -2.83 -21.18 -10.52
CA PRO A 334 -3.38 -22.29 -11.29
C PRO A 334 -3.53 -23.57 -10.45
N PRO A 335 -4.64 -24.31 -10.60
CA PRO A 335 -4.84 -25.59 -9.93
C PRO A 335 -3.67 -26.57 -10.20
N GLY A 336 -3.27 -27.32 -9.17
CA GLY A 336 -2.19 -28.29 -9.28
C GLY A 336 -0.79 -27.72 -9.23
N GLN A 337 -0.62 -26.39 -9.22
CA GLN A 337 0.65 -25.76 -8.87
C GLN A 337 0.70 -25.49 -7.36
N PRO A 338 1.85 -25.76 -6.69
CA PRO A 338 1.95 -25.47 -5.27
C PRO A 338 1.83 -23.95 -5.07
N ALA A 339 0.94 -23.55 -4.17
CA ALA A 339 0.80 -22.15 -3.72
C ALA A 339 1.99 -21.80 -2.80
N ARG A 340 3.18 -21.70 -3.41
CA ARG A 340 4.42 -21.45 -2.67
C ARG A 340 4.31 -20.13 -1.90
N GLY A 341 4.69 -20.17 -0.64
CA GLY A 341 4.72 -19.00 0.23
C GLY A 341 3.35 -18.61 0.83
N PHE A 342 2.28 -19.40 0.61
CA PHE A 342 1.00 -19.21 1.29
C PHE A 342 0.86 -20.20 2.45
N THR A 343 0.39 -19.70 3.60
CA THR A 343 0.08 -20.51 4.79
C THR A 343 -1.37 -20.96 4.78
N GLU A 344 -2.23 -20.26 4.07
CA GLU A 344 -3.66 -20.49 3.93
C GLU A 344 -3.97 -21.52 2.84
N LYS A 345 -5.13 -22.17 2.93
CA LYS A 345 -5.74 -22.84 1.79
C LYS A 345 -6.14 -21.80 0.75
N ILE A 346 -6.03 -22.13 -0.54
CA ILE A 346 -6.42 -21.18 -1.59
C ILE A 346 -7.90 -21.34 -1.92
N ALA A 347 -8.66 -20.26 -1.75
CA ALA A 347 -10.03 -20.13 -2.19
C ALA A 347 -10.04 -19.63 -3.65
N LEU A 348 -10.22 -20.54 -4.60
CA LEU A 348 -10.11 -20.24 -6.04
C LEU A 348 -11.46 -19.89 -6.64
N LEU A 349 -11.51 -18.71 -7.26
CA LEU A 349 -12.57 -18.35 -8.20
C LEU A 349 -12.25 -18.86 -9.62
N PRO A 350 -13.28 -19.20 -10.42
CA PRO A 350 -13.08 -19.65 -11.80
C PRO A 350 -12.61 -18.55 -12.74
N TYR A 351 -12.90 -17.30 -12.40
CA TYR A 351 -12.54 -16.08 -13.12
C TYR A 351 -11.75 -15.14 -12.22
N CYS A 352 -11.48 -13.91 -12.68
CA CYS A 352 -10.72 -12.92 -11.92
C CYS A 352 -11.24 -12.76 -10.49
N HIS A 353 -10.35 -12.85 -9.51
CA HIS A 353 -10.69 -12.58 -8.11
C HIS A 353 -10.91 -11.09 -7.81
N LEU A 354 -10.65 -10.22 -8.80
CA LEU A 354 -10.96 -8.79 -8.77
C LEU A 354 -12.14 -8.51 -9.71
N CYS A 355 -13.15 -7.79 -9.22
CA CYS A 355 -14.22 -7.25 -10.06
C CYS A 355 -14.16 -5.73 -10.03
N TYR A 356 -13.85 -5.11 -11.17
CA TYR A 356 -13.71 -3.66 -11.26
C TYR A 356 -15.07 -2.99 -11.41
N ALA A 357 -15.58 -2.41 -10.34
CA ALA A 357 -16.88 -1.75 -10.31
C ALA A 357 -16.78 -0.36 -9.64
N PRO A 358 -16.24 0.64 -10.35
CA PRO A 358 -15.91 1.95 -9.80
C PRO A 358 -17.11 2.90 -9.65
N ASP A 359 -18.31 2.55 -10.05
CA ASP A 359 -19.50 3.41 -10.12
C ASP A 359 -19.90 4.07 -8.79
N ILE A 360 -19.50 3.49 -7.65
CA ILE A 360 -19.68 4.11 -6.32
C ILE A 360 -18.56 5.10 -6.00
N VAL A 361 -17.37 4.85 -6.51
CA VAL A 361 -16.16 5.63 -6.21
C VAL A 361 -16.03 6.79 -7.18
N ARG A 362 -16.28 6.55 -8.48
CA ARG A 362 -16.14 7.54 -9.55
C ARG A 362 -17.02 7.23 -10.77
N GLU A 363 -17.33 8.24 -11.55
CA GLU A 363 -17.94 8.08 -12.87
C GLU A 363 -16.85 7.88 -13.94
N LEU A 364 -17.11 6.97 -14.89
CA LEU A 364 -16.22 6.73 -16.03
C LEU A 364 -16.62 7.60 -17.22
N PRO A 365 -15.65 8.11 -17.99
CA PRO A 365 -15.94 8.82 -19.23
C PRO A 365 -16.68 7.94 -20.23
N ARG A 366 -17.59 8.52 -21.04
CA ARG A 366 -18.45 7.79 -21.98
C ARG A 366 -18.00 7.91 -23.44
N GLU A 367 -17.18 8.93 -23.75
CA GLU A 367 -16.77 9.22 -25.12
C GLU A 367 -15.67 8.28 -25.61
N ALA A 368 -15.64 8.05 -26.92
CA ALA A 368 -14.58 7.29 -27.57
C ALA A 368 -13.26 8.09 -27.52
N VAL A 369 -12.16 7.37 -27.37
CA VAL A 369 -10.81 7.97 -27.33
C VAL A 369 -10.16 7.80 -28.71
N VAL A 370 -9.53 8.87 -29.21
CA VAL A 370 -8.69 8.84 -30.41
C VAL A 370 -7.24 8.67 -29.95
N PRO A 371 -6.45 7.79 -30.58
CA PRO A 371 -5.04 7.64 -30.23
C PRO A 371 -4.29 8.97 -30.33
N PRO A 372 -3.58 9.42 -29.30
CA PRO A 372 -2.81 10.66 -29.36
C PRO A 372 -1.75 10.67 -30.48
N ALA A 373 -1.26 9.52 -30.91
CA ALA A 373 -0.32 9.37 -32.03
C ALA A 373 -0.86 9.96 -33.37
N GLU A 374 -2.17 9.98 -33.55
CA GLU A 374 -2.77 10.59 -34.77
C GLU A 374 -2.53 12.10 -34.86
N LYS A 375 -2.57 12.76 -33.69
CA LYS A 375 -2.35 14.20 -33.58
C LYS A 375 -0.87 14.54 -33.45
N ASN A 376 -0.15 13.72 -32.66
CA ASN A 376 1.23 14.03 -32.29
C ASN A 376 2.26 13.62 -33.34
N GLY A 377 1.93 12.64 -34.21
CA GLY A 377 2.86 12.09 -35.21
C GLY A 377 3.90 11.13 -34.61
N PHE A 378 3.82 10.84 -33.31
CA PHE A 378 4.64 9.86 -32.60
C PHE A 378 3.81 9.13 -31.54
N VAL A 379 4.24 7.93 -31.17
CA VAL A 379 3.57 7.11 -30.15
C VAL A 379 4.02 7.53 -28.76
N THR A 380 3.06 7.60 -27.85
CA THR A 380 3.30 7.83 -26.42
C THR A 380 3.02 6.55 -25.63
N PHE A 381 4.04 5.95 -25.09
CA PHE A 381 3.89 4.93 -24.04
C PHE A 381 3.65 5.59 -22.69
N GLY A 382 3.08 4.85 -21.72
CA GLY A 382 2.92 5.39 -20.39
C GLY A 382 2.74 4.36 -19.31
N SER A 383 3.02 4.78 -18.05
CA SER A 383 2.69 4.02 -16.86
C SER A 383 2.30 4.94 -15.73
N PHE A 384 1.11 4.72 -15.16
CA PHE A 384 0.59 5.45 -13.99
C PHE A 384 0.72 4.60 -12.71
N ASN A 385 1.53 3.56 -12.77
CA ASN A 385 1.82 2.72 -11.61
C ASN A 385 2.61 3.49 -10.55
N ASN A 386 2.41 3.11 -9.27
CA ASN A 386 3.26 3.57 -8.19
C ASN A 386 4.73 3.25 -8.52
N PHE A 387 5.61 4.24 -8.39
CA PHE A 387 7.02 4.10 -8.76
C PHE A 387 7.75 3.01 -7.95
N ALA A 388 7.27 2.67 -6.76
CA ALA A 388 7.79 1.52 -6.00
C ALA A 388 7.64 0.18 -6.76
N LYS A 389 6.71 0.07 -7.73
CA LYS A 389 6.55 -1.08 -8.62
C LYS A 389 7.54 -1.08 -9.81
N VAL A 390 8.18 0.06 -10.08
CA VAL A 390 9.09 0.21 -11.21
C VAL A 390 10.44 -0.36 -10.83
N SER A 391 10.56 -1.67 -10.97
CA SER A 391 11.79 -2.42 -10.73
C SER A 391 12.86 -2.18 -11.81
N ARG A 392 14.08 -2.66 -11.57
CA ARG A 392 15.14 -2.66 -12.59
C ARG A 392 14.72 -3.46 -13.83
N GLU A 393 14.07 -4.58 -13.64
CA GLU A 393 13.55 -5.45 -14.70
C GLU A 393 12.50 -4.72 -15.55
N THR A 394 11.56 -4.03 -14.90
CA THR A 394 10.58 -3.18 -15.58
C THR A 394 11.27 -2.13 -16.46
N LEU A 395 12.25 -1.43 -15.91
CA LEU A 395 12.97 -0.39 -16.65
C LEU A 395 13.76 -0.95 -17.84
N LEU A 396 14.33 -2.15 -17.73
CA LEU A 396 15.04 -2.82 -18.84
C LEU A 396 14.06 -3.20 -19.97
N LEU A 397 12.85 -3.69 -19.64
CA LEU A 397 11.80 -3.94 -20.63
C LEU A 397 11.38 -2.65 -21.35
N TRP A 398 11.13 -1.58 -20.60
CA TRP A 398 10.75 -0.28 -21.17
C TRP A 398 11.85 0.32 -22.04
N ARG A 399 13.13 0.16 -21.64
CA ARG A 399 14.27 0.55 -22.48
C ARG A 399 14.23 -0.16 -23.83
N SER A 400 14.07 -1.49 -23.83
CA SER A 400 14.05 -2.27 -25.05
C SER A 400 12.88 -1.89 -25.98
N VAL A 401 11.71 -1.58 -25.41
CA VAL A 401 10.56 -1.05 -26.18
C VAL A 401 10.88 0.30 -26.80
N LEU A 402 11.46 1.22 -26.03
CA LEU A 402 11.83 2.55 -26.51
C LEU A 402 12.95 2.51 -27.55
N GLU A 403 13.93 1.62 -27.43
CA GLU A 403 14.97 1.40 -28.45
C GLU A 403 14.37 0.89 -29.77
N ALA A 404 13.37 -0.02 -29.68
CA ALA A 404 12.68 -0.53 -30.85
C ALA A 404 11.72 0.50 -31.52
N VAL A 405 11.30 1.54 -30.80
CA VAL A 405 10.46 2.64 -31.34
C VAL A 405 11.15 3.98 -31.05
N PRO A 406 12.14 4.38 -31.90
CA PRO A 406 13.03 5.51 -31.57
C PRO A 406 12.31 6.86 -31.36
N ASP A 407 11.24 7.12 -32.10
CA ASP A 407 10.49 8.39 -32.04
C ASP A 407 9.47 8.41 -30.88
N ALA A 408 9.26 7.29 -30.19
CA ALA A 408 8.28 7.23 -29.11
C ALA A 408 8.69 8.07 -27.90
N ARG A 409 7.68 8.56 -27.18
CA ARG A 409 7.79 9.23 -25.88
C ARG A 409 7.24 8.34 -24.78
N PHE A 410 7.56 8.66 -23.55
CA PHE A 410 7.06 7.93 -22.39
C PHE A 410 6.53 8.89 -21.32
N ILE A 411 5.35 8.62 -20.77
CA ILE A 411 4.81 9.36 -19.62
C ILE A 411 4.87 8.45 -18.41
N LEU A 412 5.67 8.84 -17.42
CA LEU A 412 5.73 8.20 -16.10
C LEU A 412 5.03 9.11 -15.09
N LYS A 413 3.82 8.72 -14.66
CA LYS A 413 2.99 9.52 -13.77
C LYS A 413 2.94 8.89 -12.38
N GLY A 414 3.13 9.71 -11.35
CA GLY A 414 2.99 9.26 -9.98
C GLY A 414 3.46 10.28 -8.95
N LYS A 415 3.26 9.95 -7.67
CA LYS A 415 3.65 10.82 -6.54
C LYS A 415 5.14 11.17 -6.54
N ILE A 416 6.00 10.27 -7.01
CA ILE A 416 7.45 10.52 -7.10
C ILE A 416 7.78 11.77 -7.93
N ALA A 417 7.01 12.01 -8.99
CA ALA A 417 7.19 13.17 -9.85
C ALA A 417 6.68 14.48 -9.21
N SER A 418 5.96 14.42 -8.11
CA SER A 418 5.54 15.59 -7.32
C SER A 418 6.61 16.07 -6.33
N ILE A 419 7.66 15.27 -6.14
CA ILE A 419 8.71 15.48 -5.14
C ILE A 419 10.02 15.81 -5.88
N PRO A 420 10.72 16.92 -5.58
CA PRO A 420 11.98 17.27 -6.26
C PRO A 420 13.02 16.14 -6.23
N ASP A 421 13.31 15.59 -5.04
CA ASP A 421 14.23 14.46 -4.89
C ASP A 421 13.73 13.19 -5.57
N GLY A 422 12.41 12.97 -5.59
CA GLY A 422 11.79 11.88 -6.31
C GLY A 422 11.98 11.98 -7.83
N ARG A 423 11.87 13.18 -8.39
CA ARG A 423 12.19 13.44 -9.81
C ARG A 423 13.67 13.17 -10.11
N ALA A 424 14.55 13.59 -9.21
CA ALA A 424 15.99 13.34 -9.33
C ALA A 424 16.29 11.83 -9.29
N GLU A 425 15.70 11.09 -8.34
CA GLU A 425 15.83 9.64 -8.22
C GLU A 425 15.32 8.91 -9.47
N ALA A 426 14.10 9.23 -9.93
CA ALA A 426 13.53 8.63 -11.13
C ALA A 426 14.42 8.90 -12.36
N THR A 427 14.88 10.14 -12.52
CA THR A 427 15.80 10.52 -13.62
C THR A 427 17.13 9.77 -13.54
N ALA A 428 17.69 9.63 -12.34
CA ALA A 428 18.94 8.88 -12.15
C ALA A 428 18.78 7.40 -12.50
N ARG A 429 17.67 6.76 -12.11
CA ARG A 429 17.40 5.35 -12.46
C ARG A 429 17.22 5.16 -13.96
N LEU A 430 16.48 6.05 -14.63
CA LEU A 430 16.30 6.02 -16.08
C LEU A 430 17.66 6.12 -16.80
N LYS A 431 18.49 7.10 -16.43
CA LYS A 431 19.85 7.26 -16.98
C LYS A 431 20.73 6.05 -16.71
N GLY A 432 20.68 5.51 -15.48
CA GLY A 432 21.51 4.38 -15.05
C GLY A 432 21.30 3.09 -15.84
N ILE A 433 20.17 2.96 -16.53
CA ILE A 433 19.89 1.82 -17.41
C ILE A 433 19.89 2.21 -18.90
N GLY A 434 20.25 3.45 -19.26
CA GLY A 434 20.38 3.91 -20.64
C GLY A 434 19.08 4.40 -21.29
N ILE A 435 18.03 4.73 -20.52
CA ILE A 435 16.89 5.48 -21.05
C ILE A 435 17.24 6.98 -21.05
N ASP A 436 17.10 7.63 -22.22
CA ASP A 436 17.25 9.07 -22.33
C ASP A 436 16.10 9.80 -21.61
N PRO A 437 16.35 10.55 -20.53
CA PRO A 437 15.31 11.27 -19.82
C PRO A 437 14.58 12.32 -20.66
N ALA A 438 15.18 12.82 -21.74
CA ALA A 438 14.51 13.75 -22.65
C ALA A 438 13.31 13.12 -23.39
N ARG A 439 13.24 11.79 -23.41
CA ARG A 439 12.12 11.02 -23.97
C ARG A 439 11.05 10.70 -22.93
N VAL A 440 11.28 10.99 -21.63
CA VAL A 440 10.39 10.63 -20.53
C VAL A 440 9.84 11.87 -19.84
N GLU A 441 8.54 12.05 -19.91
CA GLU A 441 7.84 13.05 -19.11
C GLU A 441 7.54 12.47 -17.71
N LEU A 442 8.15 13.05 -16.67
CA LEU A 442 7.82 12.78 -15.28
C LEU A 442 6.63 13.65 -14.89
N ARG A 443 5.44 13.07 -14.83
CA ARG A 443 4.19 13.79 -14.59
C ARG A 443 3.75 13.63 -13.13
N PRO A 444 3.51 14.72 -12.38
CA PRO A 444 3.09 14.66 -10.99
C PRO A 444 1.69 14.08 -10.85
N TYR A 445 1.35 13.62 -9.64
CA TYR A 445 -0.02 13.25 -9.30
C TYR A 445 -0.94 14.49 -9.40
N SER A 446 -2.14 14.27 -9.92
CA SER A 446 -3.20 15.29 -9.98
C SER A 446 -4.57 14.61 -9.84
N PRO A 447 -5.61 15.32 -9.31
CA PRO A 447 -6.95 14.75 -9.12
C PRO A 447 -7.63 14.30 -10.43
N ASP A 448 -7.31 14.98 -11.55
CA ASP A 448 -7.80 14.74 -12.92
C ASP A 448 -6.97 13.68 -13.67
N TYR A 449 -6.29 12.79 -12.96
CA TYR A 449 -5.33 11.86 -13.58
C TYR A 449 -5.97 10.88 -14.57
N LEU A 450 -7.26 10.60 -14.44
CA LEU A 450 -7.96 9.71 -15.38
C LEU A 450 -8.04 10.29 -16.79
N GLU A 451 -8.35 11.59 -16.91
CA GLU A 451 -8.40 12.27 -18.19
C GLU A 451 -7.05 12.25 -18.91
N GLN A 452 -5.97 12.18 -18.14
CA GLN A 452 -4.60 12.16 -18.68
C GLN A 452 -4.20 10.83 -19.32
N TYR A 453 -5.00 9.77 -19.20
CA TYR A 453 -4.85 8.58 -20.04
C TYR A 453 -5.07 8.87 -21.52
N ALA A 454 -5.79 9.95 -21.85
CA ALA A 454 -5.96 10.40 -23.24
C ALA A 454 -4.64 10.82 -23.92
N ASP A 455 -3.56 11.03 -23.16
CA ASP A 455 -2.23 11.35 -23.69
C ASP A 455 -1.38 10.10 -24.00
N ILE A 456 -1.90 8.89 -23.74
CA ILE A 456 -1.18 7.62 -23.86
C ILE A 456 -1.80 6.76 -24.96
N ASP A 457 -0.96 6.27 -25.88
CA ASP A 457 -1.35 5.30 -26.91
C ASP A 457 -1.34 3.86 -26.38
N VAL A 458 -0.32 3.48 -25.61
CA VAL A 458 -0.13 2.15 -25.04
C VAL A 458 0.42 2.26 -23.63
N ALA A 459 -0.25 1.64 -22.67
CA ALA A 459 0.26 1.53 -21.31
C ALA A 459 1.20 0.32 -21.17
N LEU A 460 2.31 0.51 -20.48
CA LEU A 460 3.28 -0.53 -20.16
C LEU A 460 3.21 -0.89 -18.68
N ASP A 461 2.84 -2.14 -18.41
CA ASP A 461 2.70 -2.65 -17.04
C ASP A 461 4.06 -2.93 -16.40
N THR A 462 4.08 -2.96 -15.08
CA THR A 462 5.25 -3.20 -14.24
C THR A 462 5.42 -4.69 -13.90
N THR A 463 6.63 -5.11 -13.54
CA THR A 463 6.97 -6.45 -13.03
C THR A 463 8.02 -6.33 -11.91
N PRO A 464 8.08 -7.22 -10.90
CA PRO A 464 7.24 -8.39 -10.67
C PRO A 464 5.83 -8.08 -10.11
N TYR A 465 5.55 -6.87 -9.69
CA TYR A 465 4.24 -6.46 -9.21
C TYR A 465 3.49 -5.68 -10.28
N ASN A 466 2.52 -6.34 -10.91
CA ASN A 466 1.70 -5.74 -11.96
C ASN A 466 0.74 -4.66 -11.43
N GLY A 467 0.22 -3.85 -12.34
CA GLY A 467 -0.90 -2.94 -12.08
C GLY A 467 -2.18 -3.74 -11.77
N GLY A 468 -2.89 -3.33 -10.71
CA GLY A 468 -4.26 -3.79 -10.46
C GLY A 468 -5.24 -2.71 -10.92
N LEU A 469 -5.49 -1.72 -10.05
CA LEU A 469 -6.38 -0.60 -10.38
C LEU A 469 -5.93 0.17 -11.64
N THR A 470 -4.64 0.48 -11.75
CA THR A 470 -4.09 1.24 -12.89
C THR A 470 -4.28 0.53 -14.23
N THR A 471 -4.22 -0.80 -14.25
CA THR A 471 -4.54 -1.61 -15.45
C THR A 471 -6.01 -1.50 -15.80
N CYS A 472 -6.92 -1.66 -14.82
CA CYS A 472 -8.35 -1.48 -15.04
C CYS A 472 -8.69 -0.06 -15.52
N GLU A 473 -8.08 0.96 -14.93
CA GLU A 473 -8.27 2.36 -15.31
C GLU A 473 -7.81 2.64 -16.74
N ALA A 474 -6.62 2.20 -17.12
CA ALA A 474 -6.14 2.33 -18.50
C ALA A 474 -7.13 1.72 -19.51
N LEU A 475 -7.61 0.50 -19.25
CA LEU A 475 -8.55 -0.21 -20.10
C LEU A 475 -9.89 0.53 -20.26
N VAL A 476 -10.48 1.00 -19.17
CA VAL A 476 -11.75 1.75 -19.25
C VAL A 476 -11.58 3.16 -19.81
N MET A 477 -10.36 3.68 -19.77
CA MET A 477 -10.01 4.92 -20.47
C MET A 477 -9.70 4.71 -21.96
N GLY A 478 -9.73 3.45 -22.44
CA GLY A 478 -9.53 3.09 -23.83
C GLY A 478 -8.08 2.87 -24.23
N VAL A 479 -7.18 2.74 -23.27
CA VAL A 479 -5.74 2.55 -23.50
C VAL A 479 -5.37 1.08 -23.34
N PRO A 480 -4.84 0.40 -24.38
CA PRO A 480 -4.38 -0.98 -24.27
C PRO A 480 -3.17 -1.09 -23.33
N VAL A 481 -3.16 -2.14 -22.51
CA VAL A 481 -2.08 -2.40 -21.54
C VAL A 481 -1.33 -3.66 -21.94
N VAL A 482 -0.02 -3.59 -22.14
CA VAL A 482 0.82 -4.77 -22.31
C VAL A 482 1.36 -5.18 -20.95
N SER A 483 1.08 -6.43 -20.52
CA SER A 483 1.49 -6.97 -19.22
C SER A 483 2.27 -8.27 -19.37
N LEU A 484 3.30 -8.44 -18.52
CA LEU A 484 4.11 -9.66 -18.45
C LEU A 484 3.54 -10.59 -17.38
N ARG A 485 3.20 -11.83 -17.78
CA ARG A 485 2.82 -12.89 -16.86
C ARG A 485 4.06 -13.49 -16.22
N GLY A 486 4.25 -13.27 -14.93
CA GLY A 486 5.33 -13.89 -14.17
C GLY A 486 4.93 -15.18 -13.47
N THR A 487 5.68 -15.51 -12.41
CA THR A 487 5.52 -16.77 -11.65
C THR A 487 4.84 -16.61 -10.29
N SER A 488 4.85 -15.40 -9.72
CA SER A 488 4.20 -15.10 -8.44
C SER A 488 2.76 -14.62 -8.64
N HIS A 489 1.96 -14.66 -7.58
CA HIS A 489 0.59 -14.14 -7.57
C HIS A 489 0.54 -12.68 -8.05
N ALA A 490 1.40 -11.82 -7.48
CA ALA A 490 1.50 -10.40 -7.84
C ALA A 490 1.83 -10.15 -9.32
N SER A 491 2.67 -11.01 -9.91
CA SER A 491 3.11 -10.89 -11.30
C SER A 491 2.15 -11.49 -12.32
N ARG A 492 0.96 -11.90 -11.86
CA ARG A 492 -0.13 -12.42 -12.69
C ARG A 492 -1.40 -11.57 -12.64
N TYR A 493 -1.37 -10.46 -11.89
CA TYR A 493 -2.51 -9.54 -11.81
C TYR A 493 -2.87 -8.95 -13.16
N GLY A 494 -1.89 -8.50 -13.93
CA GLY A 494 -2.13 -8.02 -15.29
C GLY A 494 -2.75 -9.09 -16.19
N ALA A 495 -2.28 -10.33 -16.08
CA ALA A 495 -2.80 -11.45 -16.87
C ALA A 495 -4.26 -11.75 -16.51
N THR A 496 -4.62 -11.87 -15.23
CA THR A 496 -6.02 -12.17 -14.84
C THR A 496 -6.96 -11.04 -15.25
N ILE A 497 -6.56 -9.78 -15.10
CA ILE A 497 -7.36 -8.62 -15.52
C ILE A 497 -7.57 -8.63 -17.03
N LEU A 498 -6.52 -8.77 -17.81
CA LEU A 498 -6.59 -8.72 -19.27
C LEU A 498 -7.37 -9.89 -19.86
N GLU A 499 -7.16 -11.12 -19.40
CA GLU A 499 -7.89 -12.28 -19.89
C GLU A 499 -9.39 -12.20 -19.57
N ASN A 500 -9.75 -11.72 -18.37
CA ASN A 500 -11.16 -11.52 -18.00
C ASN A 500 -11.78 -10.26 -18.60
N ALA A 501 -10.96 -9.34 -19.12
CA ALA A 501 -11.39 -8.25 -20.00
C ALA A 501 -11.60 -8.69 -21.47
N GLY A 502 -11.25 -9.93 -21.82
CA GLY A 502 -11.32 -10.46 -23.17
C GLY A 502 -10.15 -10.04 -24.07
N LEU A 503 -8.97 -9.78 -23.48
CA LEU A 503 -7.77 -9.25 -24.13
C LEU A 503 -6.52 -10.12 -23.90
N PRO A 504 -6.59 -11.46 -24.07
CA PRO A 504 -5.45 -12.34 -23.80
C PRO A 504 -4.24 -12.03 -24.71
N GLU A 505 -4.46 -11.44 -25.87
CA GLU A 505 -3.41 -11.03 -26.81
C GLU A 505 -2.46 -9.95 -26.25
N LEU A 506 -2.87 -9.22 -25.21
CA LEU A 506 -2.05 -8.22 -24.51
C LEU A 506 -1.19 -8.80 -23.38
N VAL A 507 -1.41 -10.08 -23.02
CA VAL A 507 -0.61 -10.79 -22.04
C VAL A 507 0.61 -11.42 -22.69
N ALA A 508 1.80 -11.11 -22.21
CA ALA A 508 3.06 -11.68 -22.64
C ALA A 508 3.53 -12.80 -21.70
N GLY A 509 4.04 -13.90 -22.22
CA GLY A 509 4.63 -15.01 -21.46
C GLY A 509 6.14 -14.91 -21.29
N SER A 510 6.78 -13.93 -21.94
CA SER A 510 8.22 -13.67 -21.87
C SER A 510 8.55 -12.21 -22.16
N ASP A 511 9.76 -11.78 -21.79
CA ASP A 511 10.29 -10.44 -22.06
C ASP A 511 10.23 -10.13 -23.57
N THR A 512 10.62 -11.09 -24.40
CA THR A 512 10.59 -10.95 -25.86
C THR A 512 9.17 -10.73 -26.37
N GLU A 513 8.19 -11.48 -25.85
CA GLU A 513 6.79 -11.27 -26.22
C GLU A 513 6.26 -9.91 -25.76
N TYR A 514 6.63 -9.48 -24.53
CA TYR A 514 6.24 -8.17 -24.03
C TYR A 514 6.70 -7.04 -24.96
N ILE A 515 7.98 -7.07 -25.32
CA ILE A 515 8.58 -6.09 -26.23
C ILE A 515 7.88 -6.15 -27.61
N ASN A 516 7.74 -7.35 -28.18
CA ASN A 516 7.15 -7.53 -29.50
C ASN A 516 5.69 -7.06 -29.57
N LYS A 517 4.88 -7.34 -28.52
CA LYS A 517 3.47 -6.90 -28.44
C LYS A 517 3.39 -5.37 -28.38
N ALA A 518 4.17 -4.73 -27.50
CA ALA A 518 4.22 -3.28 -27.36
C ALA A 518 4.64 -2.60 -28.68
N VAL A 519 5.70 -3.10 -29.32
CA VAL A 519 6.21 -2.57 -30.59
C VAL A 519 5.22 -2.78 -31.73
N ARG A 520 4.58 -3.95 -31.83
CA ARG A 520 3.58 -4.25 -32.86
C ARG A 520 2.40 -3.26 -32.79
N ILE A 521 1.90 -3.00 -31.60
CA ILE A 521 0.79 -2.06 -31.38
C ILE A 521 1.25 -0.64 -31.76
N ALA A 522 2.41 -0.22 -31.26
CA ALA A 522 2.96 1.12 -31.47
C ALA A 522 3.23 1.43 -32.97
N ARG A 523 3.68 0.44 -33.75
CA ARG A 523 4.01 0.62 -35.17
C ARG A 523 2.82 0.55 -36.11
N SER A 524 1.60 0.28 -35.61
CA SER A 524 0.41 0.10 -36.42
C SER A 524 -0.72 1.03 -35.98
N LEU A 525 -0.82 2.18 -36.64
CA LEU A 525 -1.92 3.12 -36.43
C LEU A 525 -3.32 2.48 -36.56
N PRO A 526 -3.56 1.55 -37.51
CA PRO A 526 -4.84 0.83 -37.59
C PRO A 526 -5.13 0.01 -36.30
N ILE A 527 -4.12 -0.67 -35.72
CA ILE A 527 -4.28 -1.44 -34.50
C ILE A 527 -4.56 -0.49 -33.32
N LEU A 528 -3.84 0.62 -33.21
CA LEU A 528 -4.08 1.64 -32.18
C LEU A 528 -5.51 2.16 -32.25
N ARG A 529 -5.97 2.54 -33.43
CA ARG A 529 -7.34 3.02 -33.67
C ARG A 529 -8.38 1.99 -33.24
N GLU A 530 -8.17 0.73 -33.59
CA GLU A 530 -9.07 -0.35 -33.21
C GLU A 530 -9.17 -0.50 -31.68
N PHE A 531 -8.05 -0.53 -30.97
CA PHE A 531 -8.06 -0.59 -29.51
C PHE A 531 -8.78 0.63 -28.91
N HIS A 532 -8.36 1.83 -29.24
CA HIS A 532 -8.94 3.05 -28.67
C HIS A 532 -10.43 3.21 -28.97
N ALA A 533 -10.90 2.77 -30.11
CA ALA A 533 -12.32 2.86 -30.49
C ALA A 533 -13.21 1.82 -29.78
N LYS A 534 -12.69 0.60 -29.54
CA LYS A 534 -13.52 -0.54 -29.10
C LYS A 534 -13.30 -0.94 -27.65
N LEU A 535 -12.08 -0.70 -27.10
CA LEU A 535 -11.61 -1.26 -25.85
C LEU A 535 -12.53 -0.93 -24.68
N ARG A 536 -12.84 0.34 -24.48
CA ARG A 536 -13.69 0.80 -23.36
C ARG A 536 -15.02 0.06 -23.31
N ARG A 537 -15.70 -0.04 -24.45
CA ARG A 537 -17.01 -0.71 -24.54
C ARG A 537 -16.90 -2.23 -24.34
N ALA A 538 -15.82 -2.84 -24.84
CA ALA A 538 -15.57 -4.26 -24.66
C ALA A 538 -15.33 -4.60 -23.19
N VAL A 539 -14.48 -3.83 -22.51
CA VAL A 539 -14.16 -4.03 -21.09
C VAL A 539 -15.39 -3.83 -20.21
N GLN A 540 -16.21 -2.81 -20.45
CA GLN A 540 -17.45 -2.57 -19.69
C GLN A 540 -18.47 -3.73 -19.80
N LYS A 541 -18.41 -4.54 -20.86
CA LYS A 541 -19.26 -5.71 -21.07
C LYS A 541 -18.59 -7.03 -20.68
N SER A 542 -17.35 -6.99 -20.24
CA SER A 542 -16.55 -8.16 -19.92
C SER A 542 -16.86 -8.71 -18.53
N ARG A 543 -16.36 -9.92 -18.29
CA ARG A 543 -16.42 -10.59 -16.98
C ARG A 543 -15.74 -9.78 -15.86
N LEU A 544 -14.72 -8.98 -16.20
CA LEU A 544 -14.00 -8.12 -15.26
C LEU A 544 -14.91 -7.09 -14.58
N MET A 545 -15.99 -6.64 -15.24
CA MET A 545 -16.90 -5.61 -14.73
C MET A 545 -18.32 -6.13 -14.44
N ASP A 546 -18.55 -7.43 -14.54
CA ASP A 546 -19.85 -8.06 -14.24
C ASP A 546 -19.95 -8.39 -12.75
N GLY A 547 -20.40 -7.43 -11.94
CA GLY A 547 -20.52 -7.57 -10.49
C GLY A 547 -21.50 -8.67 -10.08
N ALA A 548 -22.62 -8.85 -10.80
CA ALA A 548 -23.62 -9.88 -10.49
C ALA A 548 -23.06 -11.29 -10.70
N ALA A 549 -22.39 -11.51 -11.82
CA ALA A 549 -21.76 -12.78 -12.12
C ALA A 549 -20.55 -13.06 -11.17
N TYR A 550 -19.80 -12.04 -10.80
CA TYR A 550 -18.73 -12.14 -9.82
C TYR A 550 -19.26 -12.57 -8.44
N MET A 551 -20.35 -11.93 -7.97
CA MET A 551 -20.93 -12.29 -6.69
C MET A 551 -21.57 -13.66 -6.70
N HIS A 552 -22.14 -14.11 -7.82
CA HIS A 552 -22.60 -15.49 -7.94
C HIS A 552 -21.47 -16.50 -7.69
N ASP A 553 -20.28 -16.31 -8.31
CA ASP A 553 -19.13 -17.18 -8.08
C ASP A 553 -18.62 -17.11 -6.63
N MET A 554 -18.61 -15.92 -6.03
CA MET A 554 -18.24 -15.72 -4.62
C MET A 554 -19.21 -16.43 -3.67
N GLU A 555 -20.49 -16.36 -3.93
CA GLU A 555 -21.55 -17.00 -3.12
C GLU A 555 -21.47 -18.51 -3.18
N GLU A 556 -21.23 -19.08 -4.36
CA GLU A 556 -20.95 -20.51 -4.52
C GLU A 556 -19.70 -20.93 -3.74
N LEU A 557 -18.64 -20.12 -3.78
CA LEU A 557 -17.41 -20.35 -3.01
C LEU A 557 -17.70 -20.29 -1.50
N TYR A 558 -18.46 -19.30 -1.00
CA TYR A 558 -18.86 -19.23 0.41
C TYR A 558 -19.67 -20.45 0.83
N ARG A 559 -20.63 -20.89 0.00
CA ARG A 559 -21.43 -22.09 0.26
C ARG A 559 -20.58 -23.35 0.32
N LYS A 560 -19.61 -23.50 -0.58
CA LYS A 560 -18.68 -24.63 -0.58
C LYS A 560 -17.83 -24.64 0.69
N ILE A 561 -17.17 -23.54 1.01
CA ILE A 561 -16.31 -23.41 2.19
C ILE A 561 -17.10 -23.66 3.47
N TRP A 562 -18.33 -23.14 3.55
CA TRP A 562 -19.19 -23.34 4.72
C TRP A 562 -19.62 -24.82 4.89
N ARG A 563 -19.94 -25.52 3.81
CA ARG A 563 -20.21 -26.97 3.86
C ARG A 563 -18.99 -27.75 4.33
N ASP A 564 -17.81 -27.45 3.76
CA ASP A 564 -16.56 -28.11 4.15
C ASP A 564 -16.27 -27.90 5.65
N TYR A 565 -16.52 -26.70 6.18
CA TYR A 565 -16.40 -26.41 7.61
C TYR A 565 -17.39 -27.22 8.45
N CYS A 566 -18.66 -27.27 8.08
CA CYS A 566 -19.69 -28.04 8.80
C CYS A 566 -19.38 -29.55 8.82
N GLU A 567 -18.83 -30.10 7.74
CA GLU A 567 -18.45 -31.50 7.57
C GLU A 567 -17.06 -31.85 8.16
N GLY A 568 -16.33 -30.85 8.63
CA GLY A 568 -15.00 -31.06 9.23
C GLY A 568 -13.87 -31.34 8.25
N ARG A 569 -14.03 -30.91 7.02
CA ARG A 569 -13.07 -31.04 5.92
C ARG A 569 -12.16 -29.83 5.75
#